data_5cf8948ee71af46ac190ca75f6bc0676
#
_entry.id   5cf8948ee71af46ac190ca75f6bc0676
#
_cell.length_a   1.000
_cell.length_b   1.000
_cell.length_c   1.000
_cell.angle_alpha   90.00
_cell.angle_beta   90.00
_cell.angle_gamma   90.00
#
_symmetry.space_group_name_H-M   'P 1'
#
loop_
_entity.id
_entity.type
_entity.pdbx_description
1 polymer ?
#
loop_
_entity_poly.entity_id
_entity_poly.type
_entity_poly.pdbx_seq_one_letter_code
_entity_poly.pdbx_strand_id
1 'polypeptide(L)'
;MNIQGKMKHLLTTIAAVVLVGCGEPSIHDAAHTGNIEAVKKHLASGADLNTKDSEDGTPLHHAAWNGHKEVAELLIEKGAVVNALGVNGTPLDWAIFRNHTETAELLRKHGGKTGEELEAEGE
;
A
#
# COMPACT_ATOMS: atom_id res chain seq x y z
N MET A 1 -27.86 29.59 3.49
CA MET A 1 -27.32 28.85 4.64
C MET A 1 -26.65 27.56 4.20
N ASN A 2 -27.35 26.73 3.50
CA ASN A 2 -26.74 25.50 3.00
C ASN A 2 -25.58 25.76 2.06
N ILE A 3 -25.65 26.84 1.34
CA ILE A 3 -24.60 27.23 0.41
C ILE A 3 -23.28 27.46 1.14
N GLN A 4 -23.36 28.09 2.31
CA GLN A 4 -22.17 28.34 3.10
C GLN A 4 -21.54 27.05 3.62
N GLY A 5 -22.37 26.11 4.01
CA GLY A 5 -21.85 24.80 4.42
C GLY A 5 -21.14 24.08 3.31
N LYS A 6 -21.72 24.16 2.12
CA LYS A 6 -21.08 23.54 0.95
C LYS A 6 -19.76 24.22 0.62
N MET A 7 -19.75 25.54 0.71
CA MET A 7 -18.53 26.29 0.43
C MET A 7 -17.43 25.96 1.42
N LYS A 8 -17.77 25.79 2.68
CA LYS A 8 -16.80 25.37 3.67
C LYS A 8 -16.18 24.04 3.29
N HIS A 9 -17.04 23.13 2.89
CA HIS A 9 -16.59 21.78 2.52
C HIS A 9 -15.66 21.84 1.32
N LEU A 10 -16.05 22.61 0.30
CA LEU A 10 -15.22 22.78 -0.89
C LEU A 10 -13.89 23.42 -0.56
N LEU A 11 -13.93 24.46 0.28
CA LEU A 11 -12.69 25.14 0.67
C LEU A 11 -11.75 24.21 1.39
N THR A 12 -12.27 23.35 2.25
CA THR A 12 -11.46 22.39 2.95
C THR A 12 -10.79 21.44 1.96
N THR A 13 -11.56 20.98 0.99
CA THR A 13 -11.03 20.10 -0.03
C THR A 13 -9.95 20.77 -0.87
N ILE A 14 -10.22 22.00 -1.28
CA ILE A 14 -9.26 22.77 -2.06
C ILE A 14 -8.02 23.06 -1.26
N ALA A 15 -8.17 23.43 0.00
CA ALA A 15 -7.03 23.71 0.86
C ALA A 15 -6.16 22.45 1.01
N ALA A 16 -6.80 21.30 1.16
CA ALA A 16 -6.08 20.04 1.26
C ALA A 16 -5.30 19.77 -0.02
N VAL A 17 -5.92 20.01 -1.17
CA VAL A 17 -5.27 19.82 -2.45
C VAL A 17 -4.08 20.75 -2.61
N VAL A 18 -4.25 22.01 -2.23
CA VAL A 18 -3.15 22.98 -2.33
C VAL A 18 -1.99 22.60 -1.45
N LEU A 19 -2.26 22.21 -0.21
CA LEU A 19 -1.20 21.76 0.70
C LEU A 19 -0.52 20.53 0.18
N VAL A 20 -1.30 19.66 -0.39
CA VAL A 20 -0.85 18.39 -0.90
C VAL A 20 -0.02 18.54 -2.15
N GLY A 21 -0.32 19.55 -2.95
CA GLY A 21 0.47 19.83 -4.14
C GLY A 21 1.94 19.98 -3.84
N CYS A 22 2.29 20.22 -2.58
CA CYS A 22 3.66 20.39 -2.16
C CYS A 22 4.26 19.17 -1.49
N GLY A 23 3.50 18.13 -1.23
CA GLY A 23 4.10 17.03 -0.52
C GLY A 23 3.20 15.92 -0.02
N GLU A 24 2.05 15.74 -0.62
CA GLU A 24 1.25 14.57 -0.23
C GLU A 24 1.99 13.31 -0.67
N PRO A 25 2.20 12.36 0.26
CA PRO A 25 2.88 11.12 -0.11
C PRO A 25 2.05 10.30 -1.09
N SER A 26 2.73 9.63 -2.02
CA SER A 26 2.06 8.68 -2.90
C SER A 26 1.59 7.50 -2.05
N ILE A 27 0.77 6.63 -2.63
CA ILE A 27 0.35 5.43 -1.90
C ILE A 27 1.56 4.55 -1.58
N HIS A 28 2.57 4.53 -2.44
CA HIS A 28 3.80 3.80 -2.17
C HIS A 28 4.55 4.38 -0.98
N ASP A 29 4.70 5.71 -0.95
CA ASP A 29 5.37 6.38 0.16
C ASP A 29 4.61 6.20 1.47
N ALA A 30 3.28 6.29 1.40
CA ALA A 30 2.44 6.08 2.58
C ALA A 30 2.60 4.67 3.13
N ALA A 31 2.65 3.67 2.24
CA ALA A 31 2.87 2.29 2.65
C ALA A 31 4.28 2.10 3.19
N HIS A 32 5.26 2.75 2.57
CA HIS A 32 6.66 2.66 2.99
C HIS A 32 6.86 3.21 4.40
N THR A 33 6.23 4.33 4.71
CA THR A 33 6.39 4.98 6.00
C THR A 33 5.41 4.49 7.07
N GLY A 34 4.46 3.64 6.68
CA GLY A 34 3.45 3.14 7.61
C GLY A 34 2.37 4.17 7.93
N ASN A 35 2.20 5.15 7.08
CA ASN A 35 1.20 6.19 7.28
C ASN A 35 -0.19 5.68 6.90
N ILE A 36 -0.84 5.02 7.84
CA ILE A 36 -2.10 4.35 7.58
C ILE A 36 -3.21 5.31 7.17
N GLU A 37 -3.19 6.53 7.72
CA GLU A 37 -4.18 7.55 7.37
C GLU A 37 -4.06 7.97 5.91
N ALA A 38 -2.83 8.15 5.44
CA ALA A 38 -2.60 8.48 4.03
C ALA A 38 -3.01 7.33 3.12
N VAL A 39 -2.72 6.09 3.54
CA VAL A 39 -3.15 4.91 2.77
C VAL A 39 -4.67 4.88 2.66
N LYS A 40 -5.37 5.08 3.78
CA LYS A 40 -6.84 5.11 3.81
C LYS A 40 -7.39 6.20 2.89
N LYS A 41 -6.73 7.35 2.90
CA LYS A 41 -7.13 8.48 2.06
C LYS A 41 -7.02 8.14 0.58
N HIS A 42 -5.92 7.52 0.19
CA HIS A 42 -5.73 7.08 -1.19
C HIS A 42 -6.78 6.04 -1.60
N LEU A 43 -7.05 5.08 -0.71
CA LEU A 43 -8.05 4.06 -0.99
C LEU A 43 -9.44 4.66 -1.12
N ALA A 44 -9.78 5.63 -0.26
CA ALA A 44 -11.08 6.30 -0.32
C ALA A 44 -11.26 7.10 -1.61
N SER A 45 -10.17 7.60 -2.19
CA SER A 45 -10.24 8.34 -3.45
C SER A 45 -10.24 7.44 -4.68
N GLY A 46 -10.21 6.13 -4.48
CA GLY A 46 -10.25 5.18 -5.59
C GLY A 46 -8.90 4.92 -6.24
N ALA A 47 -7.81 5.23 -5.56
CA ALA A 47 -6.48 5.00 -6.10
C ALA A 47 -6.26 3.50 -6.36
N ASP A 48 -5.53 3.21 -7.43
CA ASP A 48 -5.16 1.83 -7.74
C ASP A 48 -4.08 1.39 -6.74
N LEU A 49 -4.41 0.42 -5.91
CA LEU A 49 -3.49 -0.03 -4.87
C LEU A 49 -2.52 -1.09 -5.35
N ASN A 50 -2.58 -1.45 -6.61
CA ASN A 50 -1.66 -2.42 -7.21
C ASN A 50 -0.71 -1.78 -8.21
N THR A 51 -0.60 -0.45 -8.21
CA THR A 51 0.33 0.25 -9.10
C THR A 51 1.77 -0.07 -8.71
N LYS A 52 2.62 -0.17 -9.71
CA LYS A 52 4.04 -0.44 -9.50
C LYS A 52 4.86 0.83 -9.65
N ASP A 53 5.87 0.95 -8.83
CA ASP A 53 6.80 2.08 -8.91
C ASP A 53 8.00 1.70 -9.81
N SER A 54 9.06 2.51 -9.76
CA SER A 54 10.24 2.29 -10.59
C SER A 54 10.97 0.98 -10.31
N GLU A 55 10.70 0.37 -9.16
CA GLU A 55 11.30 -0.91 -8.80
C GLU A 55 10.31 -2.07 -8.94
N ASP A 56 9.23 -1.82 -9.67
CA ASP A 56 8.12 -2.78 -9.82
C ASP A 56 7.51 -3.17 -8.47
N GLY A 57 7.68 -2.33 -7.46
CA GLY A 57 7.10 -2.57 -6.15
C GLY A 57 5.71 -1.98 -6.04
N THR A 58 4.77 -2.76 -5.51
CA THR A 58 3.44 -2.28 -5.20
C THR A 58 3.45 -1.69 -3.79
N PRO A 59 2.40 -0.97 -3.39
CA PRO A 59 2.31 -0.52 -2.00
C PRO A 59 2.48 -1.66 -0.99
N LEU A 60 1.96 -2.85 -1.31
CA LEU A 60 2.11 -4.00 -0.41
C LEU A 60 3.58 -4.43 -0.25
N HIS A 61 4.37 -4.35 -1.33
CA HIS A 61 5.81 -4.60 -1.23
C HIS A 61 6.46 -3.65 -0.23
N HIS A 62 6.12 -2.37 -0.30
CA HIS A 62 6.71 -1.36 0.58
C HIS A 62 6.30 -1.57 2.04
N ALA A 63 5.04 -1.92 2.28
CA ALA A 63 4.59 -2.24 3.63
C ALA A 63 5.34 -3.46 4.16
N ALA A 64 5.55 -4.46 3.32
CA ALA A 64 6.28 -5.68 3.71
C ALA A 64 7.75 -5.39 4.00
N TRP A 65 8.37 -4.56 3.17
CA TRP A 65 9.79 -4.19 3.33
C TRP A 65 10.05 -3.54 4.68
N ASN A 66 9.12 -2.74 5.16
CA ASN A 66 9.29 -2.01 6.40
C ASN A 66 8.51 -2.62 7.57
N GLY A 67 7.88 -3.76 7.39
CA GLY A 67 7.20 -4.45 8.47
C GLY A 67 5.94 -3.74 8.97
N HIS A 68 5.29 -2.97 8.12
CA HIS A 68 4.06 -2.27 8.49
C HIS A 68 2.86 -3.20 8.33
N LYS A 69 2.68 -4.04 9.33
CA LYS A 69 1.67 -5.08 9.33
C LYS A 69 0.25 -4.55 9.12
N GLU A 70 -0.11 -3.48 9.82
CA GLU A 70 -1.46 -2.90 9.73
C GLU A 70 -1.74 -2.34 8.33
N VAL A 71 -0.74 -1.71 7.73
CA VAL A 71 -0.88 -1.23 6.35
C VAL A 71 -1.03 -2.40 5.40
N ALA A 72 -0.21 -3.45 5.57
CA ALA A 72 -0.28 -4.64 4.74
C ALA A 72 -1.67 -5.27 4.83
N GLU A 73 -2.18 -5.41 6.03
CA GLU A 73 -3.50 -5.99 6.25
C GLU A 73 -4.60 -5.16 5.56
N LEU A 74 -4.53 -3.85 5.72
CA LEU A 74 -5.51 -2.96 5.09
C LEU A 74 -5.46 -3.08 3.57
N LEU A 75 -4.27 -3.08 2.98
CA LEU A 75 -4.12 -3.21 1.54
C LEU A 75 -4.69 -4.53 1.04
N ILE A 76 -4.42 -5.63 1.74
CA ILE A 76 -4.93 -6.94 1.36
C ILE A 76 -6.46 -6.96 1.43
N GLU A 77 -7.03 -6.40 2.49
CA GLU A 77 -8.49 -6.34 2.65
C GLU A 77 -9.15 -5.56 1.52
N LYS A 78 -8.44 -4.59 0.97
CA LYS A 78 -8.98 -3.74 -0.09
C LYS A 78 -8.66 -4.24 -1.49
N GLY A 79 -8.04 -5.41 -1.61
CA GLY A 79 -7.84 -6.05 -2.89
C GLY A 79 -6.41 -6.04 -3.44
N ALA A 80 -5.42 -5.78 -2.60
CA ALA A 80 -4.04 -5.84 -3.06
C ALA A 80 -3.69 -7.26 -3.53
N VAL A 81 -2.95 -7.35 -4.61
CA VAL A 81 -2.46 -8.64 -5.11
C VAL A 81 -1.34 -9.11 -4.19
N VAL A 82 -1.61 -10.16 -3.42
CA VAL A 82 -0.69 -10.62 -2.38
C VAL A 82 0.63 -11.12 -2.97
N ASN A 83 0.57 -11.75 -4.12
CA ASN A 83 1.74 -12.35 -4.78
C ASN A 83 2.23 -11.57 -5.99
N ALA A 84 2.04 -10.25 -5.99
CA ALA A 84 2.56 -9.40 -7.06
C ALA A 84 4.07 -9.55 -7.14
N LEU A 85 4.61 -9.63 -8.35
CA LEU A 85 6.05 -9.76 -8.54
C LEU A 85 6.69 -8.39 -8.77
N GLY A 86 7.63 -8.06 -7.92
CA GLY A 86 8.49 -6.90 -8.07
C GLY A 86 9.89 -7.34 -8.49
N VAL A 87 10.85 -6.42 -8.47
CA VAL A 87 12.22 -6.71 -8.86
C VAL A 87 12.82 -7.86 -8.06
N ASN A 88 12.56 -7.90 -6.78
CA ASN A 88 13.14 -8.90 -5.89
C ASN A 88 12.10 -9.89 -5.37
N GLY A 89 11.08 -10.15 -6.16
CA GLY A 89 10.09 -11.16 -5.81
C GLY A 89 8.78 -10.60 -5.29
N THR A 90 8.12 -11.37 -4.45
CA THR A 90 6.79 -11.04 -3.91
C THR A 90 6.92 -10.20 -2.64
N PRO A 91 5.81 -9.62 -2.15
CA PRO A 91 5.86 -8.96 -0.84
C PRO A 91 6.38 -9.86 0.27
N LEU A 92 6.05 -11.16 0.23
CA LEU A 92 6.56 -12.10 1.22
C LEU A 92 8.09 -12.21 1.15
N ASP A 93 8.67 -12.25 -0.05
CA ASP A 93 10.12 -12.24 -0.21
C ASP A 93 10.74 -11.02 0.45
N TRP A 94 10.11 -9.85 0.25
CA TRP A 94 10.62 -8.61 0.82
C TRP A 94 10.53 -8.61 2.35
N ALA A 95 9.45 -9.14 2.91
CA ALA A 95 9.30 -9.24 4.36
C ALA A 95 10.34 -10.19 4.96
N ILE A 96 10.56 -11.33 4.31
CA ILE A 96 11.54 -12.32 4.75
C ILE A 96 12.94 -11.74 4.70
N PHE A 97 13.27 -11.07 3.60
CA PHE A 97 14.59 -10.46 3.43
C PHE A 97 14.90 -9.48 4.56
N ARG A 98 13.91 -8.75 5.02
CA ARG A 98 14.07 -7.76 6.09
C ARG A 98 13.79 -8.33 7.48
N ASN A 99 13.51 -9.63 7.58
CA ASN A 99 13.23 -10.31 8.85
C ASN A 99 12.01 -9.78 9.58
N HIS A 100 11.00 -9.35 8.83
CA HIS A 100 9.73 -8.92 9.41
C HIS A 100 8.80 -10.11 9.54
N THR A 101 9.02 -10.88 10.59
CA THR A 101 8.35 -12.16 10.82
C THR A 101 6.84 -12.03 10.90
N GLU A 102 6.33 -11.06 11.66
CA GLU A 102 4.89 -10.89 11.83
C GLU A 102 4.20 -10.54 10.52
N THR A 103 4.84 -9.68 9.73
CA THR A 103 4.30 -9.30 8.42
C THR A 103 4.35 -10.50 7.47
N ALA A 104 5.43 -11.27 7.52
CA ALA A 104 5.55 -12.48 6.70
C ALA A 104 4.45 -13.47 7.05
N GLU A 105 4.17 -13.66 8.33
CA GLU A 105 3.09 -14.55 8.77
C GLU A 105 1.74 -14.06 8.29
N LEU A 106 1.50 -12.75 8.36
CA LEU A 106 0.27 -12.15 7.85
C LEU A 106 0.11 -12.44 6.37
N LEU A 107 1.17 -12.24 5.60
CA LEU A 107 1.15 -12.50 4.17
C LEU A 107 0.85 -13.97 3.89
N ARG A 108 1.49 -14.88 4.61
CA ARG A 108 1.24 -16.31 4.47
C ARG A 108 -0.22 -16.64 4.76
N LYS A 109 -0.78 -16.05 5.78
CA LYS A 109 -2.17 -16.26 6.16
C LYS A 109 -3.13 -15.89 5.02
N HIS A 110 -2.75 -14.93 4.23
CA HIS A 110 -3.56 -14.47 3.09
C HIS A 110 -3.13 -15.09 1.76
N GLY A 111 -2.40 -16.20 1.81
CA GLY A 111 -2.00 -16.92 0.61
C GLY A 111 -0.69 -16.45 0.00
N GLY A 112 0.07 -15.66 0.74
CA GLY A 112 1.37 -15.17 0.25
C GLY A 112 2.37 -16.28 0.03
N LYS A 113 3.12 -16.16 -1.05
CA LYS A 113 4.13 -17.12 -1.45
C LYS A 113 5.39 -16.37 -1.85
N THR A 114 6.52 -17.07 -1.81
CA THR A 114 7.76 -16.51 -2.36
C THR A 114 7.76 -16.67 -3.87
N GLY A 115 8.62 -15.92 -4.54
CA GLY A 115 8.77 -16.06 -5.98
C GLY A 115 9.19 -17.47 -6.36
N GLU A 116 10.06 -18.07 -5.55
CA GLU A 116 10.51 -19.44 -5.75
C GLU A 116 9.35 -20.43 -5.68
N GLU A 117 8.48 -20.25 -4.69
CA GLU A 117 7.30 -21.11 -4.55
C GLU A 117 6.35 -20.96 -5.73
N LEU A 118 6.17 -19.73 -6.23
CA LEU A 118 5.32 -19.48 -7.39
C LEU A 118 5.88 -20.15 -8.65
N GLU A 119 7.19 -20.09 -8.83
CA GLU A 119 7.85 -20.76 -9.96
C GLU A 119 7.66 -22.27 -9.90
N ALA A 120 7.79 -22.84 -8.70
CA ALA A 120 7.60 -24.28 -8.52
C ALA A 120 6.18 -24.70 -8.86
N GLU A 121 5.19 -23.87 -8.56
CA GLU A 121 3.79 -24.16 -8.86
C GLU A 121 3.50 -24.05 -10.36
N GLY A 122 4.24 -23.20 -11.06
CA GLY A 122 4.05 -22.99 -12.48
C GLY A 122 4.55 -24.14 -13.32
N GLU A 123 5.30 -25.07 -12.74
CA GLU A 123 5.81 -26.24 -13.41
C GLU A 123 4.81 -27.38 -13.33
#